data_fda4649491f5538b5ac449d70ae64b38
#
_entry.id   fda4649491f5538b5ac449d70ae64b38
#
_cell.length_a   1.000
_cell.length_b   1.000
_cell.length_c   1.000
_cell.angle_alpha   90.00
_cell.angle_beta   90.00
_cell.angle_gamma   90.00
#
_symmetry.space_group_name_H-M   'P 1'
#
loop_
_entity.id
_entity.type
_entity.pdbx_description
1 polymer ?
#
loop_
_entity_poly.entity_id
_entity_poly.type
_entity_poly.pdbx_seq_one_letter_code
_entity_poly.pdbx_strand_id
1 'polypeptide(L)'
;MKSFYNITYRYFRAPWDIGARDELVLLVETGRIKPSRAIDLGCGTGANAIYLAQNGFDVTGVDYAEAAIEKARSRANEANVTVNFIVDDLTNLRHVSGTFDFLLDYGVLDDLRLHQREPYLRNMLPLTHAGSQFLLWGFEYPMRWWEKFVPFYDIPFQPGEIEQRFGSYFEIEKIAGRIDYSKWPPGYATYLMTRKGEATK
;
A
#
# COMPACT_ATOMS: atom_id res chain seq x y z
N MET A 1 -17.33 0.86 -4.71
CA MET A 1 -16.11 1.52 -4.21
C MET A 1 -15.48 2.47 -5.22
N LYS A 2 -15.14 2.07 -6.47
CA LYS A 2 -14.49 2.98 -7.46
C LYS A 2 -15.15 4.36 -7.60
N SER A 3 -16.49 4.43 -7.70
CA SER A 3 -17.20 5.70 -7.80
C SER A 3 -17.07 6.57 -6.55
N PHE A 4 -17.05 5.97 -5.35
CA PHE A 4 -16.89 6.69 -4.09
C PHE A 4 -15.55 7.41 -4.01
N TYR A 5 -14.44 6.70 -4.25
CA TYR A 5 -13.10 7.29 -4.22
C TYR A 5 -12.91 8.35 -5.31
N ASN A 6 -13.37 8.10 -6.54
CA ASN A 6 -13.33 9.12 -7.60
C ASN A 6 -14.08 10.41 -7.23
N ILE A 7 -15.27 10.28 -6.64
CA ILE A 7 -16.05 11.44 -6.17
C ILE A 7 -15.32 12.14 -5.02
N THR A 8 -14.82 11.39 -4.05
CA THR A 8 -14.08 11.94 -2.91
C THR A 8 -12.86 12.72 -3.39
N TYR A 9 -12.03 12.13 -4.25
CA TYR A 9 -10.85 12.81 -4.79
C TYR A 9 -11.21 14.00 -5.69
N ARG A 10 -12.34 13.95 -6.42
CA ARG A 10 -12.72 15.05 -7.33
C ARG A 10 -13.21 16.27 -6.59
N TYR A 11 -14.03 16.10 -5.55
CA TYR A 11 -14.78 17.20 -4.93
C TYR A 11 -14.34 17.52 -3.50
N PHE A 12 -13.55 16.66 -2.85
CA PHE A 12 -13.16 16.83 -1.46
C PHE A 12 -11.64 16.64 -1.29
N ARG A 13 -11.14 17.10 -0.15
CA ARG A 13 -9.83 16.67 0.36
C ARG A 13 -10.06 15.39 1.14
N ALA A 14 -9.48 14.28 0.68
CA ALA A 14 -9.61 13.01 1.36
C ALA A 14 -8.97 13.07 2.76
N PRO A 15 -9.63 12.59 3.82
CA PRO A 15 -9.08 12.63 5.18
C PRO A 15 -7.74 11.91 5.34
N TRP A 16 -7.48 10.92 4.48
CA TRP A 16 -6.23 10.13 4.46
C TRP A 16 -5.12 10.78 3.60
N ASP A 17 -5.38 11.94 2.97
CA ASP A 17 -4.40 12.70 2.18
C ASP A 17 -3.59 13.65 3.09
N ILE A 18 -2.68 13.09 3.88
CA ILE A 18 -1.94 13.77 4.96
C ILE A 18 -0.42 13.87 4.74
N GLY A 19 0.05 13.61 3.52
CA GLY A 19 1.49 13.63 3.20
C GLY A 19 2.12 12.23 3.18
N ALA A 20 3.46 12.18 3.06
CA ALA A 20 4.20 10.92 3.15
C ALA A 20 4.08 10.33 4.56
N ARG A 21 4.07 9.02 4.65
CA ARG A 21 3.84 8.30 5.90
C ARG A 21 5.10 8.20 6.74
N ASP A 22 4.94 8.38 8.06
CA ASP A 22 6.06 8.44 9.00
C ASP A 22 6.94 7.19 8.96
N GLU A 23 6.32 5.99 8.83
CA GLU A 23 7.07 4.73 8.75
C GLU A 23 7.89 4.65 7.46
N LEU A 24 7.35 5.12 6.32
CA LEU A 24 8.09 5.21 5.06
C LEU A 24 9.26 6.19 5.20
N VAL A 25 9.02 7.37 5.74
CA VAL A 25 10.03 8.40 5.97
C VAL A 25 11.16 7.84 6.82
N LEU A 26 10.84 7.20 7.95
CA LEU A 26 11.83 6.60 8.84
C LEU A 26 12.68 5.53 8.15
N LEU A 27 12.07 4.66 7.34
CA LEU A 27 12.79 3.61 6.63
C LEU A 27 13.76 4.19 5.57
N VAL A 28 13.38 5.26 4.88
CA VAL A 28 14.25 5.94 3.92
C VAL A 28 15.39 6.68 4.64
N GLU A 29 15.08 7.50 5.65
CA GLU A 29 16.07 8.31 6.38
C GLU A 29 17.10 7.46 7.12
N THR A 30 16.69 6.29 7.63
CA THR A 30 17.59 5.34 8.30
C THR A 30 18.35 4.44 7.33
N GLY A 31 18.07 4.52 6.02
CA GLY A 31 18.69 3.70 4.98
C GLY A 31 18.30 2.21 5.03
N ARG A 32 17.20 1.86 5.73
CA ARG A 32 16.65 0.50 5.72
C ARG A 32 16.06 0.13 4.36
N ILE A 33 15.51 1.11 3.64
CA ILE A 33 15.21 1.02 2.22
C ILE A 33 16.06 2.06 1.48
N LYS A 34 16.56 1.68 0.31
CA LYS A 34 17.50 2.50 -0.46
C LYS A 34 16.90 2.86 -1.81
N PRO A 35 17.31 4.00 -2.42
CA PRO A 35 16.89 4.38 -3.76
C PRO A 35 17.03 3.22 -4.74
N SER A 36 15.93 2.89 -5.38
CA SER A 36 15.77 1.72 -6.25
C SER A 36 14.50 1.87 -7.07
N ARG A 37 14.11 0.87 -7.83
CA ARG A 37 12.85 0.86 -8.55
C ARG A 37 11.70 0.52 -7.61
N ALA A 38 10.77 1.46 -7.42
CA ALA A 38 9.70 1.38 -6.44
C ALA A 38 8.30 1.45 -7.07
N ILE A 39 7.32 0.80 -6.42
CA ILE A 39 5.91 0.92 -6.78
C ILE A 39 5.06 1.24 -5.55
N ASP A 40 4.20 2.25 -5.68
CA ASP A 40 3.20 2.66 -4.69
C ASP A 40 1.82 2.14 -5.13
N LEU A 41 1.35 1.10 -4.45
CA LEU A 41 0.11 0.38 -4.76
C LEU A 41 -1.08 1.06 -4.06
N GLY A 42 -1.93 1.73 -4.85
CA GLY A 42 -2.99 2.60 -4.35
C GLY A 42 -2.46 3.96 -3.92
N CYS A 43 -1.65 4.56 -4.79
CA CYS A 43 -0.89 5.77 -4.49
C CYS A 43 -1.76 7.01 -4.17
N GLY A 44 -3.06 6.97 -4.42
CA GLY A 44 -3.96 8.09 -4.22
C GLY A 44 -3.46 9.35 -4.94
N THR A 45 -3.33 10.43 -4.21
CA THR A 45 -2.82 11.71 -4.72
C THR A 45 -1.28 11.81 -4.74
N GLY A 46 -0.58 10.69 -4.59
CA GLY A 46 0.84 10.53 -4.85
C GLY A 46 1.79 10.97 -3.75
N ALA A 47 1.34 11.20 -2.52
CA ALA A 47 2.19 11.76 -1.46
C ALA A 47 3.43 10.88 -1.17
N ASN A 48 3.25 9.57 -1.01
CA ASN A 48 4.35 8.63 -0.79
C ASN A 48 5.23 8.48 -2.04
N ALA A 49 4.61 8.35 -3.22
CA ALA A 49 5.33 8.23 -4.48
C ALA A 49 6.22 9.46 -4.77
N ILE A 50 5.71 10.65 -4.51
CA ILE A 50 6.45 11.91 -4.66
C ILE A 50 7.62 11.96 -3.67
N TYR A 51 7.38 11.62 -2.40
CA TYR A 51 8.43 11.54 -1.38
C TYR A 51 9.56 10.58 -1.79
N LEU A 52 9.21 9.38 -2.26
CA LEU A 52 10.20 8.42 -2.76
C LEU A 52 11.00 8.99 -3.94
N ALA A 53 10.33 9.63 -4.91
CA ALA A 53 11.00 10.24 -6.06
C ALA A 53 11.95 11.39 -5.65
N GLN A 54 11.57 12.21 -4.67
CA GLN A 54 12.44 13.24 -4.09
C GLN A 54 13.68 12.65 -3.42
N ASN A 55 13.61 11.40 -2.95
CA ASN A 55 14.72 10.67 -2.33
C ASN A 55 15.45 9.74 -3.31
N GLY A 56 15.29 9.94 -4.65
CA GLY A 56 16.09 9.30 -5.68
C GLY A 56 15.59 7.92 -6.14
N PHE A 57 14.36 7.52 -5.77
CA PHE A 57 13.75 6.30 -6.29
C PHE A 57 13.19 6.50 -7.70
N ASP A 58 13.21 5.44 -8.52
CA ASP A 58 12.45 5.35 -9.78
C ASP A 58 11.06 4.81 -9.48
N VAL A 59 10.04 5.68 -9.48
CA VAL A 59 8.75 5.39 -8.88
C VAL A 59 7.64 5.23 -9.91
N THR A 60 6.88 4.14 -9.77
CA THR A 60 5.57 3.95 -10.38
C THR A 60 4.49 4.08 -9.29
N GLY A 61 3.49 4.92 -9.50
CA GLY A 61 2.30 5.03 -8.64
C GLY A 61 1.07 4.47 -9.36
N VAL A 62 0.32 3.59 -8.71
CA VAL A 62 -0.87 2.96 -9.29
C VAL A 62 -2.08 3.25 -8.42
N ASP A 63 -3.16 3.73 -9.04
CA ASP A 63 -4.47 3.87 -8.38
C ASP A 63 -5.59 3.67 -9.41
N TYR A 64 -6.73 3.14 -8.99
CA TYR A 64 -7.87 2.99 -9.89
C TYR A 64 -8.71 4.27 -10.03
N ALA A 65 -8.52 5.26 -9.16
CA ALA A 65 -9.22 6.53 -9.17
C ALA A 65 -8.51 7.53 -10.09
N GLU A 66 -9.07 7.77 -11.27
CA GLU A 66 -8.52 8.70 -12.26
C GLU A 66 -8.32 10.11 -11.67
N ALA A 67 -9.30 10.59 -10.88
CA ALA A 67 -9.20 11.89 -10.22
C ALA A 67 -8.05 11.97 -9.18
N ALA A 68 -7.66 10.85 -8.57
CA ALA A 68 -6.48 10.79 -7.70
C ALA A 68 -5.20 10.92 -8.54
N ILE A 69 -5.09 10.16 -9.63
CA ILE A 69 -3.94 10.19 -10.53
C ILE A 69 -3.76 11.57 -11.18
N GLU A 70 -4.83 12.25 -11.59
CA GLU A 70 -4.75 13.62 -12.08
C GLU A 70 -4.11 14.56 -11.05
N LYS A 71 -4.55 14.50 -9.79
CA LYS A 71 -3.96 15.26 -8.69
C LYS A 71 -2.51 14.87 -8.39
N ALA A 72 -2.21 13.56 -8.43
CA ALA A 72 -0.86 13.07 -8.22
C ALA A 72 0.14 13.63 -9.27
N ARG A 73 -0.26 13.65 -10.53
CA ARG A 73 0.54 14.25 -11.61
C ARG A 73 0.77 15.75 -11.41
N SER A 74 -0.28 16.51 -11.03
CA SER A 74 -0.14 17.94 -10.71
C SER A 74 0.86 18.18 -9.59
N ARG A 75 0.72 17.42 -8.47
CA ARG A 75 1.61 17.55 -7.33
C ARG A 75 3.05 17.14 -7.62
N ALA A 76 3.28 16.12 -8.43
CA ALA A 76 4.62 15.73 -8.85
C ALA A 76 5.29 16.82 -9.69
N ASN A 77 4.53 17.44 -10.61
CA ASN A 77 5.00 18.60 -11.38
C ASN A 77 5.35 19.78 -10.47
N GLU A 78 4.49 20.11 -9.49
CA GLU A 78 4.74 21.17 -8.50
C GLU A 78 5.98 20.89 -7.64
N ALA A 79 6.22 19.62 -7.33
CA ALA A 79 7.38 19.14 -6.59
C ALA A 79 8.65 18.99 -7.44
N ASN A 80 8.58 19.22 -8.77
CA ASN A 80 9.66 19.02 -9.73
C ASN A 80 10.28 17.62 -9.71
N VAL A 81 9.44 16.58 -9.57
CA VAL A 81 9.86 15.18 -9.65
C VAL A 81 9.11 14.44 -10.74
N THR A 82 9.73 13.36 -11.23
CA THR A 82 9.12 12.46 -12.21
C THR A 82 8.64 11.20 -11.50
N VAL A 83 7.35 10.88 -11.67
CA VAL A 83 6.73 9.63 -11.20
C VAL A 83 5.85 9.08 -12.33
N ASN A 84 5.94 7.79 -12.61
CA ASN A 84 5.10 7.13 -13.59
C ASN A 84 3.75 6.78 -12.95
N PHE A 85 2.73 7.65 -13.10
CA PHE A 85 1.39 7.42 -12.57
C PHE A 85 0.49 6.69 -13.56
N ILE A 86 -0.08 5.56 -13.14
CA ILE A 86 -0.91 4.65 -13.93
C ILE A 86 -2.29 4.51 -13.28
N VAL A 87 -3.35 4.66 -14.08
CA VAL A 87 -4.72 4.29 -13.67
C VAL A 87 -4.90 2.80 -13.93
N ASP A 88 -4.97 1.99 -12.87
CA ASP A 88 -5.15 0.53 -12.99
C ASP A 88 -5.80 -0.06 -11.73
N ASP A 89 -6.33 -1.28 -11.84
CA ASP A 89 -6.98 -1.99 -10.75
C ASP A 89 -6.04 -3.04 -10.16
N LEU A 90 -5.64 -2.88 -8.92
CA LEU A 90 -4.70 -3.79 -8.24
C LEU A 90 -5.21 -5.23 -8.12
N THR A 91 -6.54 -5.43 -8.23
CA THR A 91 -7.14 -6.78 -8.29
C THR A 91 -7.15 -7.38 -9.70
N ASN A 92 -6.78 -6.59 -10.72
CA ASN A 92 -6.74 -7.00 -12.13
C ASN A 92 -5.79 -6.09 -12.92
N LEU A 93 -4.51 -6.09 -12.54
CA LEU A 93 -3.47 -5.28 -13.17
C LEU A 93 -3.28 -5.62 -14.66
N ARG A 94 -3.20 -4.59 -15.49
CA ARG A 94 -3.08 -4.72 -16.94
C ARG A 94 -1.95 -3.87 -17.54
N HIS A 95 -1.57 -2.79 -16.88
CA HIS A 95 -0.67 -1.77 -17.42
C HIS A 95 0.66 -1.69 -16.66
N VAL A 96 0.81 -2.50 -15.60
CA VAL A 96 2.06 -2.60 -14.83
C VAL A 96 2.80 -3.87 -15.21
N SER A 97 4.10 -3.75 -15.46
CA SER A 97 4.96 -4.87 -15.82
C SER A 97 6.37 -4.75 -15.25
N GLY A 98 7.06 -5.87 -15.22
CA GLY A 98 8.39 -5.98 -14.63
C GLY A 98 8.36 -6.07 -13.12
N THR A 99 9.54 -6.10 -12.50
CA THR A 99 9.70 -6.25 -11.06
C THR A 99 10.21 -4.97 -10.41
N PHE A 100 9.96 -4.84 -9.13
CA PHE A 100 10.34 -3.71 -8.30
C PHE A 100 11.17 -4.19 -7.10
N ASP A 101 12.13 -3.39 -6.70
CA ASP A 101 12.95 -3.64 -5.51
C ASP A 101 12.20 -3.29 -4.23
N PHE A 102 11.33 -2.26 -4.31
CA PHE A 102 10.52 -1.80 -3.20
C PHE A 102 9.05 -1.66 -3.61
N LEU A 103 8.16 -2.23 -2.82
CA LEU A 103 6.71 -2.11 -2.96
C LEU A 103 6.14 -1.44 -1.71
N LEU A 104 5.14 -0.58 -1.91
CA LEU A 104 4.42 0.08 -0.83
C LEU A 104 2.92 -0.16 -1.02
N ASP A 105 2.24 -0.59 0.04
CA ASP A 105 0.78 -0.55 0.19
C ASP A 105 0.45 0.11 1.53
N TYR A 106 -0.20 1.25 1.48
CA TYR A 106 -0.58 1.98 2.68
C TYR A 106 -2.11 2.16 2.75
N GLY A 107 -2.80 1.10 3.19
CA GLY A 107 -4.24 1.11 3.42
C GLY A 107 -5.09 0.74 2.20
N VAL A 108 -4.59 -0.15 1.32
CA VAL A 108 -5.38 -0.69 0.21
C VAL A 108 -5.83 -2.11 0.50
N LEU A 109 -4.90 -2.99 0.90
CA LEU A 109 -5.22 -4.41 1.07
C LEU A 109 -6.25 -4.64 2.18
N ASP A 110 -6.22 -3.86 3.26
CA ASP A 110 -7.20 -3.91 4.35
C ASP A 110 -8.57 -3.36 3.93
N ASP A 111 -8.62 -2.37 3.02
CA ASP A 111 -9.86 -1.81 2.44
C ASP A 111 -10.51 -2.76 1.40
N LEU A 112 -9.76 -3.73 0.89
CA LEU A 112 -10.29 -4.73 -0.03
C LEU A 112 -11.20 -5.73 0.70
N ARG A 113 -12.35 -6.06 0.05
CA ARG A 113 -13.20 -7.16 0.51
C ARG A 113 -12.43 -8.47 0.49
N LEU A 114 -12.75 -9.41 1.40
CA LEU A 114 -12.01 -10.67 1.56
C LEU A 114 -11.78 -11.43 0.23
N HIS A 115 -12.78 -11.47 -0.66
CA HIS A 115 -12.67 -12.15 -1.96
C HIS A 115 -11.76 -11.42 -2.96
N GLN A 116 -11.39 -10.17 -2.72
CA GLN A 116 -10.51 -9.36 -3.57
C GLN A 116 -9.04 -9.43 -3.14
N ARG A 117 -8.77 -9.84 -1.89
CA ARG A 117 -7.40 -9.94 -1.34
C ARG A 117 -6.56 -10.99 -2.06
N GLU A 118 -7.17 -12.10 -2.47
CA GLU A 118 -6.47 -13.14 -3.23
C GLU A 118 -6.14 -12.71 -4.67
N PRO A 119 -7.06 -12.12 -5.46
CA PRO A 119 -6.72 -11.45 -6.72
C PRO A 119 -5.62 -10.41 -6.60
N TYR A 120 -5.67 -9.55 -5.56
CA TYR A 120 -4.61 -8.57 -5.30
C TYR A 120 -3.25 -9.25 -5.12
N LEU A 121 -3.15 -10.27 -4.27
CA LEU A 121 -1.91 -11.01 -4.02
C LEU A 121 -1.35 -11.62 -5.30
N ARG A 122 -2.20 -12.25 -6.13
CA ARG A 122 -1.80 -12.83 -7.41
C ARG A 122 -1.25 -11.81 -8.40
N ASN A 123 -1.74 -10.58 -8.38
CA ASN A 123 -1.24 -9.51 -9.25
C ASN A 123 0.03 -8.86 -8.68
N MET A 124 0.17 -8.78 -7.34
CA MET A 124 1.32 -8.15 -6.70
C MET A 124 2.56 -9.05 -6.70
N LEU A 125 2.42 -10.35 -6.44
CA LEU A 125 3.55 -11.28 -6.34
C LEU A 125 4.47 -11.28 -7.57
N PRO A 126 3.96 -11.28 -8.83
CA PRO A 126 4.81 -11.21 -10.03
C PRO A 126 5.60 -9.90 -10.16
N LEU A 127 5.22 -8.85 -9.42
CA LEU A 127 5.96 -7.59 -9.39
C LEU A 127 7.18 -7.63 -8.47
N THR A 128 7.44 -8.78 -7.81
CA THR A 128 8.56 -8.98 -6.89
C THR A 128 9.59 -9.94 -7.45
N HIS A 129 10.82 -9.79 -6.98
CA HIS A 129 11.92 -10.75 -7.15
C HIS A 129 12.54 -11.08 -5.79
N ALA A 130 13.43 -12.06 -5.72
CA ALA A 130 14.15 -12.38 -4.49
C ALA A 130 14.87 -11.13 -3.93
N GLY A 131 14.63 -10.80 -2.67
CA GLY A 131 15.16 -9.61 -2.00
C GLY A 131 14.29 -8.34 -2.15
N SER A 132 13.24 -8.32 -2.97
CA SER A 132 12.30 -7.19 -2.98
C SER A 132 11.73 -6.95 -1.59
N GLN A 133 11.68 -5.68 -1.17
CA GLN A 133 11.08 -5.27 0.09
C GLN A 133 9.65 -4.77 -0.12
N PHE A 134 8.75 -5.15 0.77
CA PHE A 134 7.35 -4.73 0.72
C PHE A 134 6.93 -4.12 2.07
N LEU A 135 6.62 -2.82 2.06
CA LEU A 135 6.04 -2.11 3.19
C LEU A 135 4.52 -2.17 3.08
N LEU A 136 3.88 -2.86 4.02
CA LEU A 136 2.44 -2.99 4.12
C LEU A 136 1.96 -2.35 5.42
N TRP A 137 1.02 -1.41 5.30
CA TRP A 137 0.27 -0.85 6.43
C TRP A 137 -1.21 -1.15 6.28
N GLY A 138 -1.89 -1.44 7.38
CA GLY A 138 -3.34 -1.56 7.39
C GLY A 138 -3.91 -1.62 8.80
N PHE A 139 -5.23 -1.52 8.89
CA PHE A 139 -5.93 -1.74 10.16
C PHE A 139 -5.83 -3.20 10.56
N GLU A 140 -5.39 -3.45 11.79
CA GLU A 140 -5.24 -4.80 12.35
C GLU A 140 -5.73 -4.83 13.78
N TYR A 141 -6.79 -5.57 14.02
CA TYR A 141 -7.33 -5.88 15.36
C TYR A 141 -8.38 -7.00 15.30
N PRO A 142 -8.59 -7.75 16.38
CA PRO A 142 -9.67 -8.71 16.45
C PRO A 142 -11.03 -8.04 16.30
N MET A 143 -11.75 -8.34 15.22
CA MET A 143 -13.11 -7.83 15.04
C MET A 143 -14.07 -8.40 16.10
N ARG A 144 -14.89 -7.55 16.68
CA ARG A 144 -16.01 -7.98 17.50
C ARG A 144 -17.10 -8.58 16.61
N TRP A 145 -17.80 -9.58 17.10
CA TRP A 145 -18.78 -10.36 16.32
C TRP A 145 -19.87 -9.48 15.65
N TRP A 146 -20.28 -8.38 16.27
CA TRP A 146 -21.30 -7.44 15.76
C TRP A 146 -20.76 -6.46 14.72
N GLU A 147 -19.45 -6.18 14.69
CA GLU A 147 -18.82 -5.28 13.74
C GLU A 147 -18.95 -5.79 12.29
N LYS A 148 -19.06 -7.11 12.11
CA LYS A 148 -19.28 -7.77 10.81
C LYS A 148 -20.62 -7.40 10.15
N PHE A 149 -21.57 -6.86 10.91
CA PHE A 149 -22.90 -6.48 10.43
C PHE A 149 -23.03 -4.97 10.18
N VAL A 150 -21.99 -4.18 10.47
CA VAL A 150 -22.00 -2.73 10.21
C VAL A 150 -21.74 -2.50 8.72
N PRO A 151 -22.68 -1.89 7.97
CA PRO A 151 -22.47 -1.54 6.57
C PRO A 151 -21.29 -0.57 6.44
N PHE A 152 -20.48 -0.75 5.39
CA PHE A 152 -19.32 0.10 5.08
C PHE A 152 -18.16 0.02 6.09
N TYR A 153 -18.15 -1.01 6.91
CA TYR A 153 -17.06 -1.28 7.81
C TYR A 153 -15.90 -1.93 7.04
N ASP A 154 -14.74 -1.30 7.08
CA ASP A 154 -13.52 -1.89 6.55
C ASP A 154 -13.22 -3.17 7.35
N ILE A 155 -12.83 -4.24 6.66
CA ILE A 155 -12.52 -5.51 7.33
C ILE A 155 -11.04 -5.48 7.71
N PRO A 156 -10.70 -5.16 8.97
CA PRO A 156 -9.30 -5.12 9.40
C PRO A 156 -8.65 -6.50 9.23
N PHE A 157 -7.34 -6.50 9.08
CA PHE A 157 -6.58 -7.75 9.19
C PHE A 157 -6.82 -8.37 10.57
N GLN A 158 -7.02 -9.67 10.59
CA GLN A 158 -7.01 -10.40 11.85
C GLN A 158 -5.56 -10.65 12.27
N PRO A 159 -5.22 -10.60 13.56
CA PRO A 159 -3.89 -10.96 14.04
C PRO A 159 -3.43 -12.30 13.48
N GLY A 160 -2.25 -12.35 12.86
CA GLY A 160 -1.71 -13.53 12.18
C GLY A 160 -2.17 -13.73 10.73
N GLU A 161 -3.07 -12.88 10.20
CA GLU A 161 -3.52 -12.98 8.80
C GLU A 161 -2.39 -12.69 7.82
N ILE A 162 -1.54 -11.71 8.13
CA ILE A 162 -0.43 -11.32 7.24
C ILE A 162 0.60 -12.45 7.17
N GLU A 163 0.95 -13.06 8.29
CA GLU A 163 1.85 -14.21 8.34
C GLU A 163 1.27 -15.41 7.59
N GLN A 164 -0.01 -15.68 7.73
CA GLN A 164 -0.69 -16.76 7.01
C GLN A 164 -0.70 -16.51 5.50
N ARG A 165 -0.92 -15.28 5.07
CA ARG A 165 -1.11 -14.90 3.66
C ARG A 165 0.21 -14.74 2.91
N PHE A 166 1.22 -14.16 3.56
CA PHE A 166 2.48 -13.79 2.94
C PHE A 166 3.67 -14.65 3.37
N GLY A 167 3.57 -15.40 4.47
CA GLY A 167 4.71 -16.12 5.08
C GLY A 167 5.35 -17.19 4.21
N SER A 168 4.64 -17.75 3.22
CA SER A 168 5.22 -18.66 2.23
C SER A 168 6.11 -17.92 1.20
N TYR A 169 5.90 -16.63 1.00
CA TYR A 169 6.57 -15.82 -0.01
C TYR A 169 7.62 -14.86 0.57
N PHE A 170 7.40 -14.39 1.80
CA PHE A 170 8.20 -13.33 2.42
C PHE A 170 8.71 -13.72 3.82
N GLU A 171 9.86 -13.18 4.18
CA GLU A 171 10.24 -12.98 5.56
C GLU A 171 9.53 -11.74 6.07
N ILE A 172 8.88 -11.82 7.24
CA ILE A 172 7.95 -10.80 7.73
C ILE A 172 8.47 -10.20 9.02
N GLU A 173 8.62 -8.89 9.06
CA GLU A 173 8.94 -8.12 10.26
C GLU A 173 7.80 -7.14 10.55
N LYS A 174 7.15 -7.24 11.71
CA LYS A 174 6.20 -6.22 12.19
C LYS A 174 6.99 -5.09 12.81
N ILE A 175 7.04 -3.93 12.15
CA ILE A 175 7.87 -2.79 12.55
C ILE A 175 7.12 -1.76 13.38
N ALA A 176 5.80 -1.71 13.28
CA ALA A 176 4.94 -0.85 14.09
C ALA A 176 3.56 -1.48 14.26
N GLY A 177 2.81 -0.98 15.22
CA GLY A 177 1.43 -1.36 15.43
C GLY A 177 0.96 -1.10 16.85
N ARG A 178 -0.36 -1.06 17.01
CA ARG A 178 -1.01 -1.00 18.33
C ARG A 178 -2.40 -1.60 18.23
N ILE A 179 -2.93 -2.05 19.37
CA ILE A 179 -4.35 -2.35 19.56
C ILE A 179 -4.79 -1.60 20.82
N ASP A 180 -5.77 -0.69 20.67
CA ASP A 180 -6.29 0.14 21.76
C ASP A 180 -7.78 0.40 21.52
N TYR A 181 -8.64 -0.35 22.15
CA TYR A 181 -10.09 -0.25 21.99
C TYR A 181 -10.71 1.04 22.58
N SER A 182 -9.92 1.91 23.22
CA SER A 182 -10.36 3.24 23.63
C SER A 182 -10.34 4.25 22.48
N LYS A 183 -9.72 3.88 21.35
CA LYS A 183 -9.55 4.71 20.14
C LYS A 183 -10.29 4.10 18.95
N TRP A 184 -10.58 4.97 17.98
CA TRP A 184 -11.11 4.56 16.70
C TRP A 184 -10.20 5.02 15.55
N PRO A 185 -9.77 4.16 14.64
CA PRO A 185 -9.89 2.69 14.67
C PRO A 185 -9.08 2.06 15.82
N PRO A 186 -9.50 0.88 16.32
CA PRO A 186 -8.88 0.25 17.50
C PRO A 186 -7.43 -0.16 17.31
N GLY A 187 -6.99 -0.45 16.10
CA GLY A 187 -5.63 -0.92 15.88
C GLY A 187 -5.16 -0.81 14.43
N TYR A 188 -3.85 -0.84 14.29
CA TYR A 188 -3.16 -0.92 13.00
C TYR A 188 -1.86 -1.71 13.16
N ALA A 189 -1.33 -2.16 12.04
CA ALA A 189 0.01 -2.74 11.97
C ALA A 189 0.74 -2.30 10.71
N THR A 190 2.07 -2.24 10.81
CA THR A 190 2.97 -1.97 9.72
C THR A 190 3.99 -3.10 9.64
N TYR A 191 4.13 -3.67 8.47
CA TYR A 191 5.01 -4.79 8.19
C TYR A 191 6.03 -4.39 7.13
N LEU A 192 7.30 -4.67 7.39
CA LEU A 192 8.34 -4.68 6.37
C LEU A 192 8.65 -6.14 6.04
N MET A 193 8.41 -6.52 4.79
CA MET A 193 8.53 -7.89 4.34
C MET A 193 9.60 -8.00 3.25
N THR A 194 10.45 -9.03 3.30
CA THR A 194 11.49 -9.29 2.29
C THR A 194 11.16 -10.55 1.51
N ARG A 195 11.11 -10.45 0.19
CA ARG A 195 10.79 -11.56 -0.71
C ARG A 195 11.86 -12.65 -0.61
N LYS A 196 11.44 -13.87 -0.29
CA LYS A 196 12.31 -15.03 -0.24
C LYS A 196 12.83 -15.39 -1.62
N GLY A 197 14.06 -15.88 -1.70
CA GLY A 197 14.56 -16.55 -2.90
C GLY A 197 13.77 -17.83 -3.19
N GLU A 198 13.74 -18.26 -4.44
CA GLU A 198 13.27 -19.61 -4.75
C GLU A 198 14.17 -20.62 -4.04
N ALA A 199 13.57 -21.55 -3.30
CA ALA A 199 14.33 -22.65 -2.74
C ALA A 199 14.97 -23.42 -3.91
N THR A 200 16.29 -23.41 -4.00
CA THR A 200 17.02 -24.24 -4.95
C THR A 200 16.61 -25.69 -4.68
N LYS A 201 15.93 -26.31 -5.65
CA LYS A 201 15.55 -27.72 -5.61
C LYS A 201 16.77 -28.60 -5.79
#